data_b8928954b41ac5c1592657c932fe97bf
#
_entry.id   b8928954b41ac5c1592657c932fe97bf
#
_cell.length_a   1.000
_cell.length_b   1.000
_cell.length_c   1.000
_cell.angle_alpha   90.00
_cell.angle_beta   90.00
_cell.angle_gamma   90.00
#
_symmetry.space_group_name_H-M   'P 1'
#
loop_
_entity.id
_entity.type
_entity.pdbx_description
1 polymer ?
#
loop_
_entity_poly.entity_id
_entity_poly.type
_entity_poly.pdbx_seq_one_letter_code
_entity_poly.pdbx_strand_id
1 'polypeptide(L)'
;MAFVHLHNHTEYSLLDGATHVKDMVRRAADLGMPAVAITDHGVMSGVPELCDACDAVEAETGKRVKPIYGCEVYFTVDEDLRKDVKPKLYHLLLLAKTNEGYHN
;
A
#
# COMPACT_ATOMS: atom_id res chain seq x y z
N MET A 1 18.81 -8.41 10.79
CA MET A 1 17.49 -8.93 10.44
C MET A 1 16.75 -7.87 9.66
N ALA A 2 16.27 -8.19 8.49
CA ALA A 2 15.52 -7.24 7.65
C ALA A 2 14.06 -7.17 8.11
N PHE A 3 13.53 -5.95 8.25
CA PHE A 3 12.13 -5.72 8.57
C PHE A 3 11.45 -5.05 7.38
N VAL A 4 10.20 -5.41 7.12
CA VAL A 4 9.39 -4.82 6.05
C VAL A 4 8.03 -4.42 6.62
N HIS A 5 7.66 -3.16 6.48
CA HIS A 5 6.31 -2.69 6.79
C HIS A 5 5.35 -3.09 5.67
N LEU A 6 4.35 -3.91 5.98
CA LEU A 6 3.36 -4.41 5.02
C LEU A 6 2.00 -3.71 5.10
N HIS A 7 1.82 -2.79 6.03
CA HIS A 7 0.57 -2.07 6.25
C HIS A 7 0.86 -0.59 6.43
N ASN A 8 0.77 0.18 5.35
CA ASN A 8 1.06 1.61 5.36
C ASN A 8 -0.01 2.37 4.57
N HIS A 9 -0.41 3.51 5.12
CA HIS A 9 -1.28 4.46 4.45
C HIS A 9 -0.48 5.68 4.00
N THR A 10 -0.73 6.12 2.76
CA THR A 10 -0.10 7.30 2.19
C THR A 10 -1.09 8.46 2.08
N GLU A 11 -0.65 9.57 1.52
CA GLU A 11 -1.50 10.73 1.21
C GLU A 11 -2.72 10.41 0.33
N TYR A 12 -2.70 9.27 -0.37
CA TYR A 12 -3.86 8.78 -1.14
C TYR A 12 -4.96 8.18 -0.27
N SER A 13 -4.69 7.88 1.00
CA SER A 13 -5.71 7.58 2.02
C SER A 13 -6.20 8.89 2.64
N LEU A 14 -7.14 9.54 2.01
CA LEU A 14 -7.53 10.94 2.24
C LEU A 14 -7.90 11.31 3.68
N LEU A 15 -8.31 10.35 4.51
CA LEU A 15 -8.79 10.62 5.87
C LEU A 15 -7.74 10.37 6.96
N ASP A 16 -6.73 9.53 6.70
CA ASP A 16 -5.80 9.07 7.74
C ASP A 16 -4.34 8.95 7.28
N GLY A 17 -4.06 9.21 6.01
CA GLY A 17 -2.70 9.17 5.45
C GLY A 17 -2.16 10.56 5.17
N ALA A 18 -1.00 10.87 5.74
CA ALA A 18 -0.28 12.14 5.48
C ALA A 18 1.13 11.91 4.93
N THR A 19 1.56 10.66 4.82
CA THR A 19 2.91 10.31 4.38
C THR A 19 3.03 10.40 2.87
N HIS A 20 3.96 11.21 2.39
CA HIS A 20 4.30 11.24 0.97
C HIS A 20 5.04 9.96 0.57
N VAL A 21 4.66 9.39 -0.58
CA VAL A 21 5.21 8.11 -1.04
C VAL A 21 6.72 8.15 -1.18
N LYS A 22 7.28 9.20 -1.76
CA LYS A 22 8.74 9.33 -1.96
C LYS A 22 9.50 9.39 -0.63
N ASP A 23 8.95 10.10 0.37
CA ASP A 23 9.58 10.21 1.70
C ASP A 23 9.56 8.86 2.42
N MET A 24 8.49 8.12 2.30
CA MET A 24 8.36 6.77 2.86
C MET A 24 9.41 5.82 2.26
N VAL A 25 9.58 5.81 0.95
CA VAL A 25 10.58 4.97 0.26
C VAL A 25 12.00 5.37 0.67
N ARG A 26 12.29 6.67 0.71
CA ARG A 26 13.60 7.17 1.15
C ARG A 26 13.90 6.76 2.58
N ARG A 27 12.92 6.87 3.48
CA ARG A 27 13.07 6.43 4.87
C ARG A 27 13.31 4.93 4.99
N ALA A 28 12.60 4.13 4.19
CA ALA A 28 12.83 2.70 4.13
C ALA A 28 14.26 2.35 3.70
N ALA A 29 14.76 3.05 2.68
CA ALA A 29 16.14 2.89 2.22
C ALA A 29 17.16 3.26 3.31
N ASP A 30 16.96 4.39 4.00
CA ASP A 30 17.83 4.85 5.09
C ASP A 30 17.90 3.86 6.26
N LEU A 31 16.78 3.18 6.54
CA LEU A 31 16.68 2.18 7.59
C LEU A 31 17.15 0.77 7.14
N GLY A 32 17.57 0.63 5.89
CA GLY A 32 18.03 -0.64 5.34
C GLY A 32 16.91 -1.65 5.08
N MET A 33 15.67 -1.19 4.91
CA MET A 33 14.54 -2.07 4.59
C MET A 33 14.65 -2.54 3.14
N PRO A 34 14.51 -3.87 2.86
CA PRO A 34 14.61 -4.38 1.50
C PRO A 34 13.37 -4.12 0.65
N ALA A 35 12.24 -3.80 1.29
CA ALA A 35 10.97 -3.58 0.63
C ALA A 35 10.05 -2.68 1.46
N VAL A 36 9.04 -2.11 0.83
CA VAL A 36 7.98 -1.36 1.52
C VAL A 36 6.66 -1.54 0.77
N ALA A 37 5.56 -1.67 1.51
CA ALA A 37 4.24 -1.81 0.94
C ALA A 37 3.45 -0.51 1.00
N ILE A 38 2.55 -0.33 0.05
CA ILE A 38 1.48 0.67 0.09
C ILE A 38 0.14 -0.08 0.16
N THR A 39 -0.69 0.27 1.13
CA THR A 39 -1.97 -0.40 1.42
C THR A 39 -3.04 0.62 1.81
N ASP A 40 -3.28 1.58 0.93
CA ASP A 40 -4.25 2.65 1.17
C ASP A 40 -5.69 2.11 1.24
N HIS A 41 -6.55 2.84 1.92
CA HIS A 41 -7.95 2.48 2.09
C HIS A 41 -8.73 2.54 0.76
N GLY A 42 -9.13 1.38 0.26
CA GLY A 42 -10.05 1.26 -0.88
C GLY A 42 -9.52 1.75 -2.22
N VAL A 43 -8.26 2.16 -2.29
CA VAL A 43 -7.65 2.72 -3.50
C VAL A 43 -6.26 2.15 -3.75
N MET A 44 -5.83 2.16 -5.00
CA MET A 44 -4.47 1.81 -5.43
C MET A 44 -3.82 2.94 -6.25
N SER A 45 -4.29 4.16 -6.07
CA SER A 45 -3.85 5.33 -6.84
C SER A 45 -2.38 5.69 -6.62
N GLY A 46 -1.81 5.32 -5.48
CA GLY A 46 -0.40 5.55 -5.17
C GLY A 46 0.57 4.54 -5.77
N VAL A 47 0.08 3.46 -6.40
CA VAL A 47 0.93 2.38 -6.93
C VAL A 47 1.93 2.85 -7.99
N PRO A 48 1.55 3.65 -9.01
CA PRO A 48 2.51 4.16 -9.97
C PRO A 48 3.59 5.04 -9.32
N GLU A 49 3.19 5.90 -8.39
CA GLU A 49 4.12 6.76 -7.66
C GLU A 49 5.08 5.96 -6.78
N LEU A 50 4.62 4.87 -6.16
CA LEU A 50 5.49 3.97 -5.40
C LEU A 50 6.57 3.35 -6.30
N CYS A 51 6.20 2.89 -7.48
CA CYS A 51 7.15 2.34 -8.44
C CYS A 51 8.21 3.36 -8.83
N ASP A 52 7.77 4.56 -9.23
CA ASP A 52 8.66 5.65 -9.62
C ASP A 52 9.56 6.11 -8.47
N ALA A 53 9.02 6.17 -7.25
CA ALA A 53 9.78 6.54 -6.06
C ALA A 53 10.87 5.51 -5.72
N CYS A 54 10.59 4.23 -5.85
CA CYS A 54 11.59 3.17 -5.64
C CYS A 54 12.72 3.27 -6.65
N ASP A 55 12.40 3.51 -7.92
CA ASP A 55 13.39 3.68 -8.99
C ASP A 55 14.24 4.95 -8.76
N ALA A 56 13.61 6.07 -8.36
CA ALA A 56 14.31 7.32 -8.08
C ALA A 56 15.24 7.19 -6.87
N VAL A 57 14.83 6.55 -5.80
CA VAL A 57 15.66 6.35 -4.60
C VAL A 57 16.82 5.42 -4.90
N GLU A 58 16.64 4.38 -5.70
CA GLU A 58 17.73 3.51 -6.16
C GLU A 58 18.76 4.30 -6.99
N ALA A 59 18.31 5.17 -7.90
CA ALA A 59 19.19 6.02 -8.70
C ALA A 59 19.97 7.02 -7.84
N GLU A 60 19.38 7.59 -6.80
CA GLU A 60 20.00 8.56 -5.91
C GLU A 60 20.96 7.94 -4.88
N THR A 61 20.63 6.77 -4.35
CA THR A 61 21.32 6.17 -3.20
C THR A 61 22.05 4.85 -3.49
N GLY A 62 21.78 4.23 -4.62
CA GLY A 62 22.24 2.88 -4.95
C GLY A 62 21.54 1.77 -4.17
N LYS A 63 20.56 2.10 -3.32
CA LYS A 63 19.81 1.14 -2.49
C LYS A 63 18.47 0.82 -3.14
N ARG A 64 18.26 -0.44 -3.48
CA ARG A 64 16.97 -0.92 -4.00
C ARG A 64 16.01 -1.20 -2.86
N VAL A 65 14.86 -0.53 -2.88
CA VAL A 65 13.70 -0.85 -2.05
C VAL A 65 12.63 -1.45 -2.96
N LYS A 66 12.26 -2.71 -2.73
CA LYS A 66 11.24 -3.39 -3.54
C LYS A 66 9.85 -2.84 -3.22
N PRO A 67 9.09 -2.36 -4.22
CA PRO A 67 7.70 -1.98 -4.00
C PRO A 67 6.82 -3.22 -3.80
N ILE A 68 5.92 -3.14 -2.83
CA ILE A 68 4.88 -4.14 -2.60
C ILE A 68 3.53 -3.44 -2.72
N TYR A 69 2.69 -3.94 -3.60
CA TYR A 69 1.42 -3.33 -3.94
C TYR A 69 0.27 -4.01 -3.22
N GLY A 70 -0.54 -3.23 -2.54
CA GLY A 70 -1.67 -3.74 -1.80
C GLY A 70 -2.77 -2.70 -1.63
N CYS A 71 -3.84 -3.12 -0.98
CA CYS A 71 -4.99 -2.29 -0.68
C CYS A 71 -5.65 -2.79 0.59
N GLU A 72 -6.05 -1.88 1.46
CA GLU A 72 -6.91 -2.21 2.59
C GLU A 72 -8.36 -2.05 2.15
N VAL A 73 -9.00 -3.18 1.83
CA VAL A 73 -10.37 -3.20 1.30
C VAL A 73 -11.39 -3.30 2.42
N TYR A 74 -12.61 -2.91 2.13
CA TYR A 74 -13.74 -3.13 3.02
C TYR A 74 -14.35 -4.49 2.75
N PHE A 75 -14.55 -5.26 3.81
CA PHE A 75 -15.12 -6.60 3.78
C PHE A 75 -16.39 -6.66 4.63
N THR A 76 -17.42 -7.32 4.14
CA THR A 76 -18.64 -7.58 4.90
C THR A 76 -19.06 -9.04 4.77
N VAL A 77 -19.68 -9.54 5.82
CA VAL A 77 -20.32 -10.87 5.80
C VAL A 77 -21.81 -10.81 5.46
N ASP A 78 -22.34 -9.59 5.28
CA ASP A 78 -23.75 -9.41 4.91
C ASP A 78 -23.96 -9.76 3.44
N GLU A 79 -24.79 -10.77 3.18
CA GLU A 79 -25.05 -11.27 1.84
C GLU A 79 -25.91 -10.31 0.99
N ASP A 80 -26.73 -9.48 1.63
CA ASP A 80 -27.63 -8.57 0.93
C ASP A 80 -27.33 -7.10 1.24
N LEU A 81 -26.51 -6.50 0.39
CA LEU A 81 -26.13 -5.09 0.48
C LEU A 81 -27.23 -4.12 0.02
N ARG A 82 -28.36 -4.63 -0.49
CA ARG A 82 -29.50 -3.82 -0.97
C ARG A 82 -30.48 -3.45 0.16
N LYS A 83 -30.30 -4.03 1.35
CA LYS A 83 -31.12 -3.66 2.51
C LYS A 83 -30.71 -2.29 3.03
N ASP A 84 -31.70 -1.50 3.46
CA ASP A 84 -31.49 -0.18 4.05
C ASP A 84 -30.73 -0.22 5.40
N VAL A 85 -30.34 -1.39 5.85
CA VAL A 85 -29.54 -1.58 7.05
C VAL A 85 -28.07 -1.39 6.68
N LYS A 86 -27.41 -0.44 7.36
CA LYS A 86 -25.99 -0.15 7.17
C LYS A 86 -25.17 -1.40 7.51
N PRO A 87 -24.46 -2.03 6.52
CA PRO A 87 -23.71 -3.24 6.78
C PRO A 87 -22.54 -2.97 7.72
N LYS A 88 -22.18 -3.98 8.53
CA LYS A 88 -20.96 -3.93 9.32
C LYS A 88 -19.77 -4.21 8.40
N LEU A 89 -18.86 -3.24 8.31
CA LEU A 89 -17.67 -3.32 7.46
C LEU A 89 -16.44 -3.66 8.30
N TYR A 90 -15.65 -4.57 7.79
CA TYR A 90 -14.34 -4.92 8.33
C TYR A 90 -13.26 -4.53 7.34
N HIS A 91 -12.04 -4.36 7.83
CA HIS A 91 -10.89 -4.11 6.97
C HIS A 91 -10.17 -5.43 6.67
N LEU A 92 -9.84 -5.62 5.40
CA LEU A 92 -9.05 -6.76 4.93
C LEU A 92 -7.87 -6.23 4.11
N LEU A 93 -6.67 -6.64 4.52
CA LEU A 93 -5.46 -6.26 3.82
C LEU A 93 -5.15 -7.27 2.72
N LEU A 94 -5.07 -6.81 1.49
CA LEU A 94 -4.69 -7.60 0.32
C LEU A 94 -3.36 -7.12 -0.24
N LEU A 95 -2.44 -8.03 -0.49
CA LEU A 95 -1.16 -7.77 -1.13
C LEU A 95 -1.10 -8.53 -2.45
N ALA A 96 -0.77 -7.84 -3.54
CA ALA A 96 -0.62 -8.47 -4.84
C ALA A 96 0.73 -9.19 -4.93
N LYS A 97 0.72 -10.50 -5.14
CA LYS A 97 1.91 -11.32 -5.31
C LYS A 97 2.39 -11.37 -6.75
N THR A 98 1.47 -11.22 -7.70
CA THR A 98 1.71 -11.30 -9.15
C THR A 98 0.92 -10.23 -9.87
N ASN A 99 1.22 -10.00 -11.16
CA ASN A 99 0.41 -9.12 -12.00
C ASN A 99 -1.05 -9.58 -12.09
N GLU A 100 -1.28 -10.89 -12.16
CA GLU A 100 -2.64 -11.45 -12.13
C GLU A 100 -3.36 -11.12 -10.81
N GLY A 101 -2.66 -11.25 -9.67
CA GLY A 101 -3.20 -10.88 -8.37
C GLY A 101 -3.53 -9.39 -8.26
N TYR A 102 -2.76 -8.53 -8.93
CA TYR A 102 -3.06 -7.10 -9.01
C TYR A 102 -4.35 -6.82 -9.79
N HIS A 103 -4.58 -7.54 -10.89
CA HIS A 103 -5.77 -7.38 -11.72
C HIS A 103 -7.03 -8.00 -11.12
N ASN A 104 -6.90 -8.97 -10.24
CA ASN A 104 -8.04 -9.59 -9.56
C ASN A 104 -8.63 -8.67 -8.49
#